data_c04b003a51f6a0d5e1aab444bb8684df
#
_entry.id   c04b003a51f6a0d5e1aab444bb8684df
#
_cell.length_a   1.000
_cell.length_b   1.000
_cell.length_c   1.000
_cell.angle_alpha   90.00
_cell.angle_beta   90.00
_cell.angle_gamma   90.00
#
_symmetry.space_group_name_H-M   'P 1'
#
loop_
_entity.id
_entity.type
_entity.pdbx_description
1 polymer ?
#
loop_
_entity_poly.entity_id
_entity_poly.type
_entity_poly.pdbx_seq_one_letter_code
_entity_poly.pdbx_strand_id
1 'polypeptide(L)'
;MCQVSPAENASTQALDEMFTAINHCNCFRLEAGAGAGKTYSLIKALKHLVHSRADEFIKKEQKIACITYTNIAKDEIRERTDNHPVIYADTIHAFSWSFINGFQAKLRELLPELGAKWVARIEEAGGIDKQKVIYDLGFPKIDEKTISLHHDDVIKLISSLLGFSKFQNLLKAKFPIVFIDEYQDTNKDLASSIVNNLIDNDSGLLVGLFGDHWQKIYGKEACGLIESENDNITEIGKNANFRSDKNIVNCLNNMRPELPQHESDPESEGGISIYFERVKETMSQNGWDFDSENTKVLMLTNNVIATEQGFKDLSDCFRHTEDYLKKNDPYIKYFVEVIEPVIASFETREYGELFQVINQKFPQLQCHDDKRVWVDNLNRINELRLSGTVDEMLAFLIESNKPRLSNKVRQLEERYQSLLEEDVENLGERDKNFLTKIRSLKSVSYRQVIQLSKFIDDKTPFSTKHGVKGAEFDNVLVVLGRGWNQYNWNQMLEFMENG
;
A
#
# COMPACT_ATOMS: atom_id res chain seq x y z
N MET A 1 -22.39 -16.09 -34.11
CA MET A 1 -21.97 -16.58 -32.78
C MET A 1 -20.63 -15.93 -32.51
N CYS A 2 -20.51 -15.10 -31.50
CA CYS A 2 -19.19 -14.62 -31.10
C CYS A 2 -18.35 -15.83 -30.72
N GLN A 3 -17.21 -15.99 -31.33
CA GLN A 3 -16.26 -17.05 -31.01
C GLN A 3 -15.70 -16.71 -29.60
N VAL A 4 -15.83 -17.61 -28.65
CA VAL A 4 -15.27 -17.44 -27.30
C VAL A 4 -13.74 -17.38 -27.42
N SER A 5 -13.11 -16.39 -26.85
CA SER A 5 -11.65 -16.21 -26.93
C SER A 5 -10.89 -17.31 -26.19
N PRO A 6 -9.61 -17.57 -26.53
CA PRO A 6 -8.78 -18.53 -25.79
C PRO A 6 -8.67 -18.19 -24.30
N ALA A 7 -8.54 -16.90 -23.96
CA ALA A 7 -8.50 -16.44 -22.58
C ALA A 7 -9.82 -16.70 -21.83
N GLU A 8 -10.98 -16.49 -22.48
CA GLU A 8 -12.29 -16.77 -21.88
C GLU A 8 -12.46 -18.26 -21.59
N ASN A 9 -12.03 -19.14 -22.51
CA ASN A 9 -12.06 -20.59 -22.30
C ASN A 9 -11.19 -20.99 -21.11
N ALA A 10 -9.94 -20.54 -21.07
CA ALA A 10 -9.02 -20.84 -19.97
C ALA A 10 -9.52 -20.27 -18.62
N SER A 11 -10.12 -19.08 -18.64
CA SER A 11 -10.73 -18.49 -17.44
C SER A 11 -11.93 -19.30 -16.94
N THR A 12 -12.78 -19.80 -17.85
CA THR A 12 -13.93 -20.62 -17.49
C THR A 12 -13.49 -21.93 -16.86
N GLN A 13 -12.51 -22.61 -17.45
CA GLN A 13 -11.96 -23.84 -16.88
C GLN A 13 -11.41 -23.62 -15.46
N ALA A 14 -10.59 -22.60 -15.25
CA ALA A 14 -10.06 -22.29 -13.92
C ALA A 14 -11.15 -21.96 -12.88
N LEU A 15 -12.24 -21.30 -13.31
CA LEU A 15 -13.39 -21.04 -12.44
C LEU A 15 -14.13 -22.33 -12.07
N ASP A 16 -14.32 -23.25 -13.01
CA ASP A 16 -14.98 -24.53 -12.76
C ASP A 16 -14.17 -25.41 -11.81
N GLU A 17 -12.85 -25.46 -11.99
CA GLU A 17 -11.94 -26.14 -11.05
C GLU A 17 -12.01 -25.52 -9.64
N MET A 18 -11.99 -24.19 -9.54
CA MET A 18 -12.11 -23.45 -8.30
C MET A 18 -13.45 -23.71 -7.60
N PHE A 19 -14.57 -23.68 -8.33
CA PHE A 19 -15.87 -23.99 -7.75
C PHE A 19 -15.96 -25.45 -7.31
N THR A 20 -15.33 -26.36 -8.03
CA THR A 20 -15.23 -27.77 -7.62
C THR A 20 -14.48 -27.90 -6.32
N ALA A 21 -13.32 -27.26 -6.16
CA ALA A 21 -12.57 -27.25 -4.91
C ALA A 21 -13.39 -26.66 -3.75
N ILE A 22 -14.06 -25.52 -3.96
CA ILE A 22 -14.94 -24.89 -2.97
C ILE A 22 -16.09 -25.82 -2.54
N ASN A 23 -16.76 -26.46 -3.48
CA ASN A 23 -17.90 -27.33 -3.23
C ASN A 23 -17.51 -28.61 -2.44
N HIS A 24 -16.29 -29.10 -2.65
CA HIS A 24 -15.74 -30.25 -1.92
C HIS A 24 -15.00 -29.85 -0.63
N CYS A 25 -14.98 -28.56 -0.29
CA CYS A 25 -14.23 -28.02 0.85
C CYS A 25 -12.72 -28.29 0.81
N ASN A 26 -12.14 -28.42 -0.40
CA ASN A 26 -10.71 -28.60 -0.59
C ASN A 26 -10.01 -27.25 -0.58
N CYS A 27 -8.91 -27.12 0.16
CA CYS A 27 -8.07 -25.95 0.10
C CYS A 27 -7.43 -25.85 -1.30
N PHE A 28 -7.30 -24.64 -1.82
CA PHE A 28 -6.78 -24.43 -3.16
C PHE A 28 -5.89 -23.18 -3.26
N ARG A 29 -5.03 -23.18 -4.25
CA ARG A 29 -4.22 -22.04 -4.68
C ARG A 29 -4.53 -21.73 -6.13
N LEU A 30 -5.10 -20.56 -6.40
CA LEU A 30 -5.34 -20.06 -7.74
C LEU A 30 -4.16 -19.19 -8.16
N GLU A 31 -3.30 -19.74 -8.99
CA GLU A 31 -2.20 -19.03 -9.65
C GLU A 31 -2.70 -18.31 -10.87
N ALA A 32 -2.63 -16.98 -10.84
CA ALA A 32 -3.15 -16.15 -11.91
C ALA A 32 -2.13 -15.05 -12.25
N GLY A 33 -1.50 -15.17 -13.39
CA GLY A 33 -0.51 -14.20 -13.87
C GLY A 33 -1.04 -12.78 -14.02
N ALA A 34 -0.19 -11.87 -14.44
CA ALA A 34 -0.59 -10.49 -14.71
C ALA A 34 -1.70 -10.46 -15.75
N GLY A 35 -2.75 -9.67 -15.53
CA GLY A 35 -3.87 -9.56 -16.45
C GLY A 35 -4.85 -10.74 -16.48
N ALA A 36 -4.62 -11.81 -15.71
CA ALA A 36 -5.48 -12.99 -15.68
C ALA A 36 -6.84 -12.79 -14.97
N GLY A 37 -7.05 -11.68 -14.28
CA GLY A 37 -8.27 -11.39 -13.55
C GLY A 37 -8.38 -12.14 -12.21
N LYS A 38 -7.34 -12.07 -11.35
CA LYS A 38 -7.35 -12.62 -9.99
C LYS A 38 -8.55 -12.14 -9.18
N THR A 39 -8.69 -10.82 -9.04
CA THR A 39 -9.79 -10.19 -8.29
C THR A 39 -11.15 -10.59 -8.83
N TYR A 40 -11.28 -10.71 -10.16
CA TYR A 40 -12.50 -11.22 -10.77
C TYR A 40 -12.84 -12.64 -10.29
N SER A 41 -11.85 -13.55 -10.25
CA SER A 41 -12.06 -14.93 -9.77
C SER A 41 -12.43 -14.96 -8.28
N LEU A 42 -11.77 -14.14 -7.46
CA LEU A 42 -12.10 -14.00 -6.03
C LEU A 42 -13.55 -13.51 -5.83
N ILE A 43 -13.97 -12.49 -6.58
CA ILE A 43 -15.37 -12.00 -6.52
C ILE A 43 -16.35 -13.08 -6.99
N LYS A 44 -16.01 -13.85 -8.02
CA LYS A 44 -16.84 -14.98 -8.47
C LYS A 44 -16.96 -16.07 -7.40
N ALA A 45 -15.87 -16.41 -6.70
CA ALA A 45 -15.89 -17.35 -5.57
C ALA A 45 -16.81 -16.87 -4.44
N LEU A 46 -16.66 -15.57 -4.06
CA LEU A 46 -17.51 -14.98 -3.03
C LEU A 46 -18.99 -14.97 -3.43
N LYS A 47 -19.32 -14.58 -4.66
CA LYS A 47 -20.71 -14.58 -5.19
C LYS A 47 -21.28 -15.99 -5.27
N HIS A 48 -20.48 -16.99 -5.66
CA HIS A 48 -20.89 -18.39 -5.67
C HIS A 48 -21.28 -18.87 -4.26
N LEU A 49 -20.47 -18.57 -3.26
CA LEU A 49 -20.74 -18.91 -1.86
C LEU A 49 -21.95 -18.17 -1.28
N VAL A 50 -22.10 -16.89 -1.60
CA VAL A 50 -23.30 -16.13 -1.21
C VAL A 50 -24.55 -16.75 -1.81
N HIS A 51 -24.53 -17.05 -3.11
CA HIS A 51 -25.69 -17.65 -3.77
C HIS A 51 -26.06 -19.04 -3.21
N SER A 52 -25.06 -19.86 -2.92
CA SER A 52 -25.27 -21.26 -2.54
C SER A 52 -25.44 -21.50 -1.04
N ARG A 53 -24.82 -20.66 -0.18
CA ARG A 53 -24.69 -20.93 1.28
C ARG A 53 -24.97 -19.75 2.20
N ALA A 54 -25.43 -18.58 1.70
CA ALA A 54 -25.64 -17.41 2.56
C ALA A 54 -26.60 -17.68 3.72
N ASP A 55 -27.72 -18.37 3.49
CA ASP A 55 -28.70 -18.70 4.53
C ASP A 55 -28.11 -19.58 5.65
N GLU A 56 -27.20 -20.51 5.28
CA GLU A 56 -26.49 -21.36 6.24
C GLU A 56 -25.58 -20.50 7.13
N PHE A 57 -24.78 -19.61 6.52
CA PHE A 57 -23.86 -18.73 7.24
C PHE A 57 -24.62 -17.75 8.15
N ILE A 58 -25.71 -17.17 7.68
CA ILE A 58 -26.55 -16.26 8.48
C ILE A 58 -27.11 -16.99 9.69
N LYS A 59 -27.69 -18.19 9.51
CA LYS A 59 -28.27 -18.99 10.60
C LYS A 59 -27.24 -19.41 11.66
N LYS A 60 -25.98 -19.63 11.25
CA LYS A 60 -24.88 -20.01 12.14
C LYS A 60 -24.06 -18.81 12.63
N GLU A 61 -24.43 -17.58 12.30
CA GLU A 61 -23.65 -16.37 12.56
C GLU A 61 -22.20 -16.45 12.06
N GLN A 62 -21.98 -17.15 10.97
CA GLN A 62 -20.70 -17.36 10.32
C GLN A 62 -20.48 -16.35 9.20
N LYS A 63 -19.22 -16.10 8.88
CA LYS A 63 -18.82 -15.24 7.75
C LYS A 63 -17.72 -15.90 6.93
N ILE A 64 -17.59 -15.45 5.68
CA ILE A 64 -16.46 -15.75 4.81
C ILE A 64 -15.44 -14.65 5.04
N ALA A 65 -14.25 -14.99 5.51
CA ALA A 65 -13.16 -14.02 5.61
C ALA A 65 -12.50 -13.84 4.25
N CYS A 66 -12.31 -12.60 3.83
CA CYS A 66 -11.55 -12.23 2.66
C CYS A 66 -10.44 -11.26 3.08
N ILE A 67 -9.22 -11.72 3.07
CA ILE A 67 -8.05 -11.01 3.59
C ILE A 67 -7.29 -10.42 2.41
N THR A 68 -6.99 -9.12 2.49
CA THR A 68 -6.25 -8.38 1.46
C THR A 68 -5.04 -7.65 2.06
N TYR A 69 -4.24 -6.99 1.20
CA TYR A 69 -3.09 -6.19 1.65
C TYR A 69 -3.36 -4.69 1.66
N THR A 70 -4.33 -4.22 0.90
CA THR A 70 -4.61 -2.79 0.75
C THR A 70 -6.05 -2.44 1.07
N ASN A 71 -6.28 -1.21 1.55
CA ASN A 71 -7.64 -0.72 1.74
C ASN A 71 -8.41 -0.61 0.42
N ILE A 72 -7.72 -0.30 -0.68
CA ILE A 72 -8.33 -0.21 -2.02
C ILE A 72 -8.92 -1.57 -2.42
N ALA A 73 -8.15 -2.65 -2.31
CA ALA A 73 -8.64 -4.00 -2.63
C ALA A 73 -9.80 -4.42 -1.71
N LYS A 74 -9.72 -4.09 -0.41
CA LYS A 74 -10.80 -4.33 0.54
C LYS A 74 -12.10 -3.61 0.11
N ASP A 75 -12.00 -2.34 -0.23
CA ASP A 75 -13.15 -1.51 -0.58
C ASP A 75 -13.74 -1.97 -1.93
N GLU A 76 -12.91 -2.34 -2.91
CA GLU A 76 -13.34 -2.96 -4.18
C GLU A 76 -14.11 -4.27 -3.95
N ILE A 77 -13.60 -5.15 -3.08
CA ILE A 77 -14.29 -6.42 -2.76
C ILE A 77 -15.64 -6.13 -2.13
N ARG A 78 -15.72 -5.22 -1.18
CA ARG A 78 -16.98 -4.85 -0.53
C ARG A 78 -17.99 -4.29 -1.52
N GLU A 79 -17.58 -3.37 -2.36
CA GLU A 79 -18.44 -2.78 -3.38
C GLU A 79 -18.94 -3.84 -4.38
N ARG A 80 -18.03 -4.65 -4.94
CA ARG A 80 -18.36 -5.66 -5.95
C ARG A 80 -19.16 -6.86 -5.41
N THR A 81 -19.27 -6.98 -4.09
CA THR A 81 -20.10 -7.97 -3.39
C THR A 81 -21.30 -7.36 -2.69
N ASP A 82 -21.68 -6.13 -3.05
CA ASP A 82 -22.83 -5.37 -2.52
C ASP A 82 -22.81 -5.28 -0.98
N ASN A 83 -21.62 -5.20 -0.37
CA ASN A 83 -21.42 -5.20 1.09
C ASN A 83 -22.19 -6.33 1.80
N HIS A 84 -22.26 -7.51 1.20
CA HIS A 84 -23.08 -8.62 1.70
C HIS A 84 -22.67 -9.02 3.13
N PRO A 85 -23.60 -9.16 4.09
CA PRO A 85 -23.30 -9.32 5.52
C PRO A 85 -22.53 -10.59 5.89
N VAL A 86 -22.59 -11.64 5.07
CA VAL A 86 -21.80 -12.88 5.28
C VAL A 86 -20.34 -12.75 4.83
N ILE A 87 -19.97 -11.66 4.12
CA ILE A 87 -18.58 -11.42 3.70
C ILE A 87 -17.93 -10.49 4.71
N TYR A 88 -16.76 -10.85 5.18
CA TYR A 88 -15.89 -10.02 6.00
C TYR A 88 -14.60 -9.75 5.25
N ALA A 89 -14.53 -8.63 4.55
CA ALA A 89 -13.34 -8.19 3.84
C ALA A 89 -12.57 -7.16 4.68
N ASP A 90 -11.29 -7.42 4.92
CA ASP A 90 -10.40 -6.48 5.61
C ASP A 90 -8.93 -6.73 5.27
N THR A 91 -8.06 -5.79 5.67
CA THR A 91 -6.61 -5.99 5.54
C THR A 91 -6.12 -7.04 6.52
N ILE A 92 -4.98 -7.69 6.20
CA ILE A 92 -4.42 -8.76 7.01
C ILE A 92 -4.20 -8.36 8.49
N HIS A 93 -3.73 -7.14 8.73
CA HIS A 93 -3.51 -6.63 10.09
C HIS A 93 -4.83 -6.33 10.81
N ALA A 94 -5.79 -5.72 10.12
CA ALA A 94 -7.09 -5.40 10.70
C ALA A 94 -7.89 -6.68 10.99
N PHE A 95 -7.90 -7.64 10.07
CA PHE A 95 -8.49 -8.96 10.29
C PHE A 95 -7.85 -9.66 11.50
N SER A 96 -6.52 -9.78 11.50
CA SER A 96 -5.77 -10.42 12.57
C SER A 96 -6.11 -9.80 13.92
N TRP A 97 -6.01 -8.48 14.02
CA TRP A 97 -6.31 -7.78 15.26
C TRP A 97 -7.78 -7.93 15.69
N SER A 98 -8.73 -7.80 14.76
CA SER A 98 -10.15 -7.95 15.07
C SER A 98 -10.49 -9.31 15.68
N PHE A 99 -9.70 -10.32 15.33
CA PHE A 99 -9.89 -11.68 15.82
C PHE A 99 -9.16 -11.96 17.14
N ILE A 100 -7.88 -11.48 17.28
CA ILE A 100 -7.05 -11.79 18.44
C ILE A 100 -7.25 -10.85 19.63
N ASN A 101 -7.82 -9.65 19.45
CA ASN A 101 -7.91 -8.63 20.51
C ASN A 101 -8.68 -9.07 21.76
N GLY A 102 -9.58 -10.04 21.65
CA GLY A 102 -10.32 -10.61 22.77
C GLY A 102 -9.51 -11.55 23.66
N PHE A 103 -8.36 -12.04 23.21
CA PHE A 103 -7.53 -13.04 23.92
C PHE A 103 -6.49 -12.38 24.82
N GLN A 104 -6.86 -11.34 25.55
CA GLN A 104 -5.97 -10.45 26.31
C GLN A 104 -4.97 -11.17 27.22
N ALA A 105 -5.38 -12.21 27.94
CA ALA A 105 -4.50 -12.99 28.81
C ALA A 105 -3.43 -13.71 28.00
N LYS A 106 -3.84 -14.37 26.89
CA LYS A 106 -2.93 -15.13 26.05
C LYS A 106 -2.00 -14.21 25.26
N LEU A 107 -2.49 -13.03 24.82
CA LEU A 107 -1.64 -12.03 24.19
C LEU A 107 -0.49 -11.59 25.10
N ARG A 108 -0.77 -11.31 26.39
CA ARG A 108 0.27 -10.96 27.37
C ARG A 108 1.27 -12.09 27.61
N GLU A 109 0.78 -13.33 27.68
CA GLU A 109 1.62 -14.53 27.84
C GLU A 109 2.62 -14.69 26.67
N LEU A 110 2.19 -14.38 25.43
CA LEU A 110 3.00 -14.54 24.23
C LEU A 110 3.97 -13.37 23.95
N LEU A 111 3.80 -12.20 24.62
CA LEU A 111 4.65 -11.04 24.34
C LEU A 111 6.16 -11.30 24.51
N PRO A 112 6.63 -12.04 25.54
CA PRO A 112 8.08 -12.34 25.67
C PRO A 112 8.63 -13.16 24.48
N GLU A 113 7.77 -13.98 23.84
CA GLU A 113 8.14 -14.84 22.71
C GLU A 113 8.35 -14.03 21.42
N LEU A 114 7.88 -12.78 21.35
CA LEU A 114 8.05 -11.91 20.19
C LEU A 114 9.51 -11.45 19.96
N GLY A 115 10.37 -11.66 20.96
CA GLY A 115 11.81 -11.48 20.85
C GLY A 115 12.44 -10.59 21.93
N ALA A 116 13.76 -10.48 21.93
CA ALA A 116 14.57 -9.84 22.98
C ALA A 116 14.15 -8.38 23.26
N LYS A 117 13.68 -7.65 22.25
CA LYS A 117 13.19 -6.27 22.43
C LYS A 117 11.94 -6.19 23.32
N TRP A 118 11.07 -7.19 23.26
CA TRP A 118 9.90 -7.26 24.13
C TRP A 118 10.27 -7.69 25.54
N VAL A 119 11.21 -8.64 25.69
CA VAL A 119 11.73 -9.03 27.01
C VAL A 119 12.32 -7.81 27.72
N ALA A 120 13.19 -7.05 27.06
CA ALA A 120 13.78 -5.84 27.65
C ALA A 120 12.72 -4.80 28.05
N ARG A 121 11.71 -4.55 27.20
CA ARG A 121 10.61 -3.61 27.56
C ARG A 121 9.79 -4.06 28.77
N ILE A 122 9.56 -5.37 28.87
CA ILE A 122 8.84 -5.94 30.02
C ILE A 122 9.65 -5.78 31.31
N GLU A 123 10.97 -5.99 31.25
CA GLU A 123 11.87 -5.78 32.38
C GLU A 123 11.93 -4.31 32.79
N GLU A 124 12.08 -3.39 31.83
CA GLU A 124 12.07 -1.93 32.08
C GLU A 124 10.77 -1.45 32.72
N ALA A 125 9.65 -2.05 32.33
CA ALA A 125 8.33 -1.73 32.90
C ALA A 125 8.08 -2.38 34.28
N GLY A 126 9.00 -3.20 34.78
CA GLY A 126 8.82 -3.92 36.04
C GLY A 126 7.88 -5.12 35.94
N GLY A 127 7.63 -5.63 34.73
CA GLY A 127 6.73 -6.74 34.44
C GLY A 127 5.41 -6.33 33.77
N ILE A 128 4.61 -7.33 33.42
CA ILE A 128 3.26 -7.17 32.86
C ILE A 128 2.26 -7.96 33.71
N ASP A 129 1.09 -7.39 34.00
CA ASP A 129 0.03 -8.05 34.79
C ASP A 129 -1.33 -7.94 34.07
N LYS A 130 -2.01 -6.81 34.24
CA LYS A 130 -3.41 -6.63 33.77
C LYS A 130 -3.57 -5.57 32.70
N GLN A 131 -2.47 -5.03 32.20
CA GLN A 131 -2.50 -4.03 31.16
C GLN A 131 -3.27 -4.55 29.94
N LYS A 132 -4.06 -3.67 29.34
CA LYS A 132 -4.79 -3.98 28.12
C LYS A 132 -3.83 -3.92 26.93
N VAL A 133 -3.71 -5.02 26.20
CA VAL A 133 -3.00 -5.04 24.92
C VAL A 133 -3.84 -4.31 23.89
N ILE A 134 -3.28 -3.34 23.23
CA ILE A 134 -3.91 -2.53 22.17
C ILE A 134 -3.02 -2.52 20.93
N TYR A 135 -3.63 -2.33 19.79
CA TYR A 135 -2.94 -2.11 18.54
C TYR A 135 -3.09 -0.66 18.13
N ASP A 136 -2.00 0.05 18.19
CA ASP A 136 -1.88 1.44 17.82
C ASP A 136 -0.76 1.55 16.77
N LEU A 137 -0.95 2.38 15.74
CA LEU A 137 0.05 2.62 14.69
C LEU A 137 1.31 3.35 15.18
N GLY A 138 1.42 3.56 16.50
CA GLY A 138 2.57 4.14 17.16
C GLY A 138 3.71 3.15 17.43
N PHE A 139 4.65 3.59 18.26
CA PHE A 139 5.78 2.74 18.70
C PHE A 139 5.32 1.76 19.79
N PRO A 140 5.87 0.51 19.80
CA PRO A 140 5.61 -0.43 20.86
C PRO A 140 6.05 0.12 22.20
N LYS A 141 5.14 0.15 23.19
CA LYS A 141 5.42 0.62 24.54
C LYS A 141 4.57 -0.08 25.57
N ILE A 142 5.01 -0.06 26.81
CA ILE A 142 4.27 -0.54 27.98
C ILE A 142 4.03 0.65 28.90
N ASP A 143 2.76 0.96 29.15
CA ASP A 143 2.31 1.96 30.09
C ASP A 143 1.64 1.26 31.30
N GLU A 144 1.29 2.02 32.34
CA GLU A 144 0.59 1.48 33.52
C GLU A 144 -0.70 0.71 33.20
N LYS A 145 -1.43 1.13 32.15
CA LYS A 145 -2.74 0.57 31.78
C LYS A 145 -2.76 -0.18 30.47
N THR A 146 -1.80 0.11 29.58
CA THR A 146 -1.83 -0.37 28.19
C THR A 146 -0.48 -0.87 27.72
N ILE A 147 -0.54 -1.85 26.81
CA ILE A 147 0.59 -2.36 26.05
C ILE A 147 0.27 -2.14 24.57
N SER A 148 1.00 -1.25 23.91
CA SER A 148 0.83 -0.94 22.49
C SER A 148 1.70 -1.85 21.64
N LEU A 149 1.10 -2.46 20.61
CA LEU A 149 1.75 -3.35 19.64
C LEU A 149 2.13 -2.61 18.36
N HIS A 150 3.19 -3.07 17.71
CA HIS A 150 3.53 -2.71 16.33
C HIS A 150 2.81 -3.62 15.32
N HIS A 151 2.81 -3.25 14.03
CA HIS A 151 2.26 -4.06 12.94
C HIS A 151 2.79 -5.50 12.95
N ASP A 152 4.12 -5.66 13.01
CA ASP A 152 4.76 -6.96 12.97
C ASP A 152 4.41 -7.84 14.16
N ASP A 153 4.17 -7.23 15.33
CA ASP A 153 3.78 -7.97 16.54
C ASP A 153 2.42 -8.63 16.38
N VAL A 154 1.47 -7.97 15.71
CA VAL A 154 0.14 -8.53 15.44
C VAL A 154 0.23 -9.79 14.57
N ILE A 155 1.08 -9.74 13.53
CA ILE A 155 1.29 -10.89 12.63
C ILE A 155 1.96 -12.05 13.37
N LYS A 156 2.97 -11.80 14.20
CA LYS A 156 3.62 -12.83 15.01
C LYS A 156 2.66 -13.45 16.02
N LEU A 157 1.84 -12.64 16.68
CA LEU A 157 0.86 -13.11 17.66
C LEU A 157 -0.20 -14.01 17.02
N ILE A 158 -0.77 -13.63 15.87
CA ILE A 158 -1.73 -14.50 15.20
C ILE A 158 -1.07 -15.79 14.70
N SER A 159 0.17 -15.73 14.18
CA SER A 159 0.93 -16.91 13.77
C SER A 159 1.11 -17.90 14.93
N SER A 160 1.49 -17.41 16.11
CA SER A 160 1.62 -18.24 17.33
C SER A 160 0.27 -18.79 17.78
N LEU A 161 -0.80 -17.99 17.74
CA LEU A 161 -2.14 -18.41 18.17
C LEU A 161 -2.75 -19.49 17.28
N LEU A 162 -2.44 -19.50 15.97
CA LEU A 162 -2.86 -20.55 15.04
C LEU A 162 -2.36 -21.94 15.44
N GLY A 163 -1.28 -22.05 16.21
CA GLY A 163 -0.81 -23.32 16.78
C GLY A 163 -1.71 -23.92 17.87
N PHE A 164 -2.70 -23.18 18.39
CA PHE A 164 -3.58 -23.68 19.45
C PHE A 164 -4.91 -24.19 18.89
N SER A 165 -5.24 -25.46 19.12
CA SER A 165 -6.48 -26.09 18.62
C SER A 165 -7.75 -25.34 19.03
N LYS A 166 -7.80 -24.79 20.25
CA LYS A 166 -8.92 -23.97 20.70
C LYS A 166 -9.10 -22.71 19.82
N PHE A 167 -8.00 -22.08 19.43
CA PHE A 167 -8.03 -20.90 18.58
C PHE A 167 -8.48 -21.25 17.15
N GLN A 168 -7.97 -22.36 16.59
CA GLN A 168 -8.39 -22.89 15.28
C GLN A 168 -9.90 -23.17 15.26
N ASN A 169 -10.43 -23.81 16.31
CA ASN A 169 -11.86 -24.10 16.42
C ASN A 169 -12.71 -22.82 16.48
N LEU A 170 -12.26 -21.79 17.19
CA LEU A 170 -12.95 -20.50 17.24
C LEU A 170 -12.88 -19.76 15.90
N LEU A 171 -11.74 -19.84 15.21
CA LEU A 171 -11.59 -19.31 13.87
C LEU A 171 -12.57 -19.96 12.91
N LYS A 172 -12.61 -21.30 12.87
CA LYS A 172 -13.54 -22.09 12.06
C LYS A 172 -15.00 -21.81 12.39
N ALA A 173 -15.31 -21.69 13.67
CA ALA A 173 -16.68 -21.40 14.11
C ALA A 173 -17.19 -20.07 13.59
N LYS A 174 -16.32 -19.07 13.48
CA LYS A 174 -16.66 -17.74 12.98
C LYS A 174 -16.44 -17.57 11.47
N PHE A 175 -15.35 -18.14 10.95
CA PHE A 175 -14.92 -18.05 9.57
C PHE A 175 -14.58 -19.43 9.01
N PRO A 176 -15.58 -20.22 8.60
CA PRO A 176 -15.34 -21.55 8.05
C PRO A 176 -14.61 -21.53 6.70
N ILE A 177 -14.58 -20.37 6.05
CA ILE A 177 -13.91 -20.12 4.77
C ILE A 177 -13.04 -18.88 4.92
N VAL A 178 -11.77 -19.00 4.52
CA VAL A 178 -10.78 -17.91 4.52
C VAL A 178 -10.15 -17.81 3.14
N PHE A 179 -10.36 -16.69 2.47
CA PHE A 179 -9.71 -16.35 1.24
C PHE A 179 -8.62 -15.31 1.48
N ILE A 180 -7.45 -15.50 0.89
CA ILE A 180 -6.30 -14.59 0.98
C ILE A 180 -5.96 -14.13 -0.42
N ASP A 181 -6.15 -12.84 -0.66
CA ASP A 181 -5.75 -12.19 -1.91
C ASP A 181 -4.28 -11.79 -1.85
N GLU A 182 -3.59 -11.85 -2.99
CA GLU A 182 -2.15 -11.58 -3.11
C GLU A 182 -1.32 -12.39 -2.10
N TYR A 183 -1.65 -13.68 -1.94
CA TYR A 183 -1.08 -14.55 -0.92
C TYR A 183 0.46 -14.54 -0.88
N GLN A 184 1.14 -14.32 -2.02
CA GLN A 184 2.59 -14.31 -2.15
C GLN A 184 3.27 -13.20 -1.32
N ASP A 185 2.52 -12.18 -0.94
CA ASP A 185 2.99 -11.09 -0.10
C ASP A 185 2.77 -11.35 1.41
N THR A 186 2.15 -12.49 1.77
CA THR A 186 1.97 -12.89 3.17
C THR A 186 3.32 -13.08 3.87
N ASN A 187 3.41 -12.62 5.11
CA ASN A 187 4.60 -12.87 5.94
C ASN A 187 4.86 -14.38 6.04
N LYS A 188 6.14 -14.79 5.95
CA LYS A 188 6.55 -16.20 5.92
C LYS A 188 6.05 -17.01 7.12
N ASP A 189 6.20 -16.45 8.32
CA ASP A 189 5.82 -17.15 9.54
C ASP A 189 4.32 -17.37 9.60
N LEU A 190 3.54 -16.38 9.17
CA LEU A 190 2.09 -16.49 9.07
C LEU A 190 1.68 -17.50 7.98
N ALA A 191 2.31 -17.45 6.81
CA ALA A 191 2.03 -18.39 5.73
C ALA A 191 2.32 -19.84 6.18
N SER A 192 3.48 -20.08 6.79
CA SER A 192 3.83 -21.39 7.35
C SER A 192 2.83 -21.83 8.43
N SER A 193 2.41 -20.92 9.31
CA SER A 193 1.38 -21.21 10.31
C SER A 193 0.02 -21.56 9.69
N ILE A 194 -0.38 -20.89 8.61
CA ILE A 194 -1.62 -21.21 7.88
C ILE A 194 -1.53 -22.60 7.27
N VAL A 195 -0.45 -22.92 6.59
CA VAL A 195 -0.26 -24.25 5.97
C VAL A 195 -0.26 -25.32 7.05
N ASN A 196 0.63 -25.25 8.01
CA ASN A 196 0.84 -26.31 8.99
C ASN A 196 -0.37 -26.52 9.91
N ASN A 197 -1.05 -25.44 10.31
CA ASN A 197 -2.07 -25.49 11.34
C ASN A 197 -3.52 -25.47 10.81
N LEU A 198 -3.75 -24.94 9.60
CA LEU A 198 -5.10 -24.84 9.05
C LEU A 198 -5.30 -25.78 7.85
N ILE A 199 -4.29 -25.97 7.00
CA ILE A 199 -4.39 -26.77 5.78
C ILE A 199 -3.96 -28.21 6.06
N ASP A 200 -2.73 -28.42 6.52
CA ASP A 200 -2.15 -29.76 6.69
C ASP A 200 -2.66 -30.49 7.95
N ASN A 201 -3.14 -29.76 8.94
CA ASN A 201 -3.67 -30.33 10.18
C ASN A 201 -5.17 -30.66 10.12
N ASP A 202 -5.75 -30.76 8.92
CA ASP A 202 -7.17 -31.04 8.68
C ASP A 202 -8.12 -30.29 9.64
N SER A 203 -7.91 -28.98 9.76
CA SER A 203 -8.74 -28.12 10.63
C SER A 203 -10.20 -28.09 10.19
N GLY A 204 -10.48 -28.58 8.98
CA GLY A 204 -11.77 -28.52 8.30
C GLY A 204 -12.16 -27.08 7.92
N LEU A 205 -11.20 -26.19 7.82
CA LEU A 205 -11.30 -24.83 7.34
C LEU A 205 -10.98 -24.83 5.85
N LEU A 206 -11.84 -24.23 5.01
CA LEU A 206 -11.51 -24.03 3.61
C LEU A 206 -10.62 -22.80 3.48
N VAL A 207 -9.39 -22.98 3.02
CA VAL A 207 -8.47 -21.88 2.70
C VAL A 207 -8.32 -21.78 1.19
N GLY A 208 -8.62 -20.62 0.62
CA GLY A 208 -8.39 -20.30 -0.79
C GLY A 208 -7.35 -19.19 -0.94
N LEU A 209 -6.27 -19.49 -1.66
CA LEU A 209 -5.15 -18.59 -1.88
C LEU A 209 -5.25 -18.05 -3.32
N PHE A 210 -5.33 -16.74 -3.46
CA PHE A 210 -5.39 -16.06 -4.76
C PHE A 210 -4.13 -15.23 -4.94
N GLY A 211 -3.35 -15.47 -5.99
CA GLY A 211 -2.13 -14.72 -6.15
C GLY A 211 -1.31 -15.09 -7.38
N ASP A 212 -0.07 -14.61 -7.34
CA ASP A 212 0.98 -14.91 -8.30
C ASP A 212 2.33 -14.79 -7.62
N HIS A 213 3.00 -15.90 -7.38
CA HIS A 213 4.27 -15.89 -6.65
C HIS A 213 5.38 -15.10 -7.35
N TRP A 214 5.30 -14.91 -8.68
CA TRP A 214 6.22 -14.05 -9.43
C TRP A 214 6.00 -12.56 -9.17
N GLN A 215 4.79 -12.18 -8.75
CA GLN A 215 4.45 -10.78 -8.41
C GLN A 215 4.73 -10.42 -6.95
N LYS A 216 5.57 -11.20 -6.28
CA LYS A 216 6.04 -10.88 -4.93
C LYS A 216 6.86 -9.58 -4.92
N ILE A 217 6.43 -8.62 -4.10
CA ILE A 217 7.08 -7.30 -4.01
C ILE A 217 7.74 -7.03 -2.65
N TYR A 218 7.32 -7.71 -1.59
CA TYR A 218 7.86 -7.54 -0.25
C TYR A 218 9.03 -8.52 0.01
N GLY A 219 10.21 -8.15 -0.40
CA GLY A 219 11.51 -8.71 -0.11
C GLY A 219 11.60 -10.14 0.46
N LYS A 220 12.49 -10.34 1.44
CA LYS A 220 12.75 -11.66 2.05
C LYS A 220 11.69 -12.09 3.09
N GLU A 221 10.88 -11.17 3.57
CA GLU A 221 9.89 -11.45 4.62
C GLU A 221 8.57 -12.02 4.09
N ALA A 222 8.27 -11.78 2.82
CA ALA A 222 7.11 -12.38 2.17
C ALA A 222 7.36 -13.84 1.77
N CYS A 223 6.31 -14.67 1.82
CA CYS A 223 6.43 -16.10 1.58
C CYS A 223 6.78 -16.46 0.13
N GLY A 224 6.26 -15.72 -0.85
CA GLY A 224 6.31 -16.14 -2.24
C GLY A 224 5.35 -17.31 -2.50
N LEU A 225 5.85 -18.39 -3.06
CA LEU A 225 5.05 -19.59 -3.29
C LEU A 225 4.66 -20.25 -1.96
N ILE A 226 3.39 -20.62 -1.83
CA ILE A 226 2.86 -21.42 -0.70
C ILE A 226 2.57 -22.82 -1.23
N GLU A 227 3.19 -23.82 -0.63
CA GLU A 227 3.01 -25.24 -0.93
C GLU A 227 2.67 -26.00 0.36
N SER A 228 2.00 -27.14 0.21
CA SER A 228 1.72 -28.08 1.29
C SER A 228 2.62 -29.28 1.12
N GLU A 229 3.27 -29.70 2.21
CA GLU A 229 4.09 -30.92 2.21
C GLU A 229 3.23 -32.21 2.06
N ASN A 230 1.94 -32.10 2.33
CA ASN A 230 0.99 -33.20 2.32
C ASN A 230 0.04 -33.19 1.10
N ASP A 231 0.34 -32.39 0.08
CA ASP A 231 -0.50 -32.21 -1.13
C ASP A 231 -1.96 -31.80 -0.84
N ASN A 232 -2.19 -31.11 0.31
CA ASN A 232 -3.52 -30.68 0.72
C ASN A 232 -4.00 -29.37 0.05
N ILE A 233 -3.25 -28.85 -0.92
CA ILE A 233 -3.59 -27.66 -1.69
C ILE A 233 -3.82 -28.07 -3.14
N THR A 234 -5.03 -27.90 -3.64
CA THR A 234 -5.35 -28.05 -5.08
C THR A 234 -4.78 -26.86 -5.85
N GLU A 235 -3.86 -27.12 -6.76
CA GLU A 235 -3.31 -26.08 -7.64
C GLU A 235 -4.22 -25.84 -8.83
N ILE A 236 -4.54 -24.57 -9.10
CA ILE A 236 -5.41 -24.13 -10.20
C ILE A 236 -4.68 -23.02 -10.95
N GLY A 237 -4.30 -23.31 -12.19
CA GLY A 237 -3.66 -22.34 -13.07
C GLY A 237 -4.70 -21.54 -13.87
N LYS A 238 -4.72 -20.22 -13.71
CA LYS A 238 -5.57 -19.35 -14.55
C LYS A 238 -4.78 -18.84 -15.75
N ASN A 239 -4.80 -19.61 -16.82
CA ASN A 239 -4.03 -19.42 -18.05
C ASN A 239 -4.67 -18.38 -19.00
N ALA A 240 -5.18 -17.28 -18.48
CA ALA A 240 -5.84 -16.22 -19.23
C ALA A 240 -5.09 -14.90 -19.09
N ASN A 241 -5.16 -14.04 -20.11
CA ASN A 241 -4.73 -12.66 -20.02
C ASN A 241 -5.73 -11.77 -20.74
N PHE A 242 -6.39 -10.88 -19.99
CA PHE A 242 -7.39 -9.93 -20.49
C PHE A 242 -6.85 -8.51 -20.61
N ARG A 243 -5.56 -8.31 -20.31
CA ARG A 243 -4.94 -7.01 -20.21
C ARG A 243 -3.97 -6.73 -21.35
N SER A 244 -3.15 -7.73 -21.64
CA SER A 244 -1.98 -7.54 -22.52
C SER A 244 -2.24 -8.09 -23.90
N ASP A 245 -1.67 -7.41 -24.90
CA ASP A 245 -1.67 -7.83 -26.29
C ASP A 245 -0.81 -9.06 -26.53
N LYS A 246 -1.02 -9.72 -27.66
CA LYS A 246 -0.41 -10.98 -28.04
C LYS A 246 1.12 -11.04 -27.92
N ASN A 247 1.82 -10.02 -28.38
CA ASN A 247 3.30 -10.02 -28.31
C ASN A 247 3.80 -9.91 -26.88
N ILE A 248 3.08 -9.20 -26.00
CA ILE A 248 3.40 -9.11 -24.57
C ILE A 248 3.11 -10.46 -23.89
N VAL A 249 1.99 -11.10 -24.19
CA VAL A 249 1.64 -12.43 -23.67
C VAL A 249 2.66 -13.46 -24.12
N ASN A 250 3.11 -13.46 -25.37
CA ASN A 250 4.15 -14.35 -25.87
C ASN A 250 5.48 -14.14 -25.12
N CYS A 251 5.86 -12.91 -24.85
CA CYS A 251 7.05 -12.60 -24.05
C CYS A 251 6.92 -13.15 -22.62
N LEU A 252 5.77 -12.96 -21.98
CA LEU A 252 5.49 -13.50 -20.64
C LEU A 252 5.55 -15.04 -20.64
N ASN A 253 4.99 -15.70 -21.63
CA ASN A 253 5.01 -17.16 -21.76
C ASN A 253 6.44 -17.72 -21.95
N ASN A 254 7.30 -16.99 -22.66
CA ASN A 254 8.72 -17.36 -22.77
C ASN A 254 9.47 -17.20 -21.44
N MET A 255 9.09 -16.22 -20.63
CA MET A 255 9.69 -15.99 -19.31
C MET A 255 9.16 -16.97 -18.26
N ARG A 256 7.92 -17.44 -18.44
CA ARG A 256 7.19 -18.23 -17.44
C ARG A 256 6.40 -19.37 -18.09
N PRO A 257 7.10 -20.41 -18.57
CA PRO A 257 6.49 -21.54 -19.27
C PRO A 257 5.57 -22.41 -18.40
N GLU A 258 5.73 -22.39 -17.08
CA GLU A 258 4.92 -23.16 -16.13
C GLU A 258 3.49 -22.62 -15.94
N LEU A 259 3.23 -21.37 -16.29
CA LEU A 259 1.88 -20.77 -16.29
C LEU A 259 1.65 -20.02 -17.60
N PRO A 260 1.49 -20.73 -18.73
CA PRO A 260 1.25 -20.10 -20.03
C PRO A 260 -0.09 -19.37 -20.02
N GLN A 261 -0.11 -18.16 -20.57
CA GLN A 261 -1.33 -17.35 -20.70
C GLN A 261 -1.80 -17.30 -22.14
N HIS A 262 -3.11 -17.14 -22.32
CA HIS A 262 -3.75 -16.92 -23.61
C HIS A 262 -4.31 -15.50 -23.65
N GLU A 263 -4.11 -14.82 -24.77
CA GLU A 263 -4.63 -13.49 -25.03
C GLU A 263 -6.15 -13.48 -25.19
N SER A 264 -6.79 -12.35 -24.84
CA SER A 264 -8.22 -12.15 -25.04
C SER A 264 -8.57 -11.73 -26.46
N ASP A 265 -7.67 -11.00 -27.13
CA ASP A 265 -7.82 -10.54 -28.51
C ASP A 265 -6.61 -10.99 -29.34
N PRO A 266 -6.75 -12.04 -30.16
CA PRO A 266 -5.68 -12.53 -31.03
C PRO A 266 -5.26 -11.56 -32.13
N GLU A 267 -6.11 -10.59 -32.49
CA GLU A 267 -5.85 -9.58 -33.51
C GLU A 267 -5.07 -8.37 -33.00
N SER A 268 -5.06 -8.17 -31.66
CA SER A 268 -4.28 -7.10 -31.05
C SER A 268 -2.83 -7.53 -30.83
N GLU A 269 -1.93 -7.04 -31.66
CA GLU A 269 -0.53 -7.48 -31.64
C GLU A 269 0.26 -6.84 -30.49
N GLY A 270 0.07 -5.53 -30.24
CA GLY A 270 0.88 -4.75 -29.27
C GLY A 270 2.37 -4.75 -29.61
N GLY A 271 3.21 -4.24 -28.71
CA GLY A 271 4.64 -4.18 -28.97
C GLY A 271 5.49 -4.06 -27.71
N ILE A 272 6.71 -4.63 -27.80
CA ILE A 272 7.79 -4.45 -26.81
C ILE A 272 8.99 -3.88 -27.56
N SER A 273 9.51 -2.74 -27.10
CA SER A 273 10.67 -2.08 -27.69
C SER A 273 11.72 -1.77 -26.63
N ILE A 274 12.98 -1.90 -26.97
CA ILE A 274 14.10 -1.57 -26.11
C ILE A 274 14.82 -0.34 -26.68
N TYR A 275 15.03 0.67 -25.84
CA TYR A 275 15.68 1.92 -26.20
C TYR A 275 16.91 2.14 -25.34
N PHE A 276 18.03 2.55 -25.96
CA PHE A 276 19.29 2.82 -25.27
C PHE A 276 19.53 4.32 -25.06
N GLU A 277 19.03 5.18 -25.95
CA GLU A 277 19.21 6.63 -25.92
C GLU A 277 17.95 7.39 -26.40
N ARG A 278 17.83 8.67 -26.00
CA ARG A 278 16.79 9.62 -26.44
C ARG A 278 15.36 9.10 -26.33
N VAL A 279 15.10 8.37 -25.28
CA VAL A 279 13.84 7.60 -25.09
C VAL A 279 12.61 8.48 -25.26
N LYS A 280 12.54 9.62 -24.56
CA LYS A 280 11.36 10.51 -24.58
C LYS A 280 11.09 11.07 -25.99
N GLU A 281 12.14 11.46 -26.70
CA GLU A 281 12.02 12.02 -28.06
C GLU A 281 11.51 10.96 -29.04
N THR A 282 12.06 9.76 -29.00
CA THR A 282 11.67 8.66 -29.87
C THR A 282 10.24 8.20 -29.59
N MET A 283 9.84 8.15 -28.31
CA MET A 283 8.49 7.75 -27.92
C MET A 283 7.44 8.78 -28.33
N SER A 284 7.74 10.08 -28.17
CA SER A 284 6.86 11.14 -28.66
C SER A 284 6.70 11.09 -30.19
N GLN A 285 7.76 10.76 -30.94
CA GLN A 285 7.69 10.56 -32.37
C GLN A 285 6.84 9.33 -32.76
N ASN A 286 6.77 8.33 -31.90
CA ASN A 286 5.92 7.14 -32.06
C ASN A 286 4.49 7.35 -31.53
N GLY A 287 4.10 8.57 -31.20
CA GLY A 287 2.75 8.92 -30.78
C GLY A 287 2.43 8.63 -29.33
N TRP A 288 3.45 8.40 -28.48
CA TRP A 288 3.20 8.25 -27.05
C TRP A 288 2.94 9.62 -26.43
N ASP A 289 1.84 9.67 -25.70
CA ASP A 289 1.52 10.78 -24.82
C ASP A 289 2.03 10.46 -23.41
N PHE A 290 2.84 11.37 -22.84
CA PHE A 290 3.32 11.26 -21.46
C PHE A 290 2.30 11.82 -20.45
N ASP A 291 1.03 11.67 -20.73
CA ASP A 291 -0.03 11.90 -19.76
C ASP A 291 -0.07 10.78 -18.72
N SER A 292 -0.41 11.14 -17.48
CA SER A 292 -0.51 10.21 -16.36
C SER A 292 -1.61 9.15 -16.53
N GLU A 293 -2.59 9.40 -17.38
CA GLU A 293 -3.71 8.49 -17.63
C GLU A 293 -3.34 7.36 -18.59
N ASN A 294 -2.61 7.66 -19.66
CA ASN A 294 -2.34 6.71 -20.75
C ASN A 294 -0.95 6.07 -20.67
N THR A 295 0.02 6.79 -20.08
CA THR A 295 1.41 6.34 -20.04
C THR A 295 1.93 6.34 -18.60
N LYS A 296 2.55 5.24 -18.19
CA LYS A 296 3.29 5.16 -16.92
C LYS A 296 4.78 4.95 -17.15
N VAL A 297 5.58 5.73 -16.45
CA VAL A 297 7.05 5.62 -16.44
C VAL A 297 7.48 5.00 -15.12
N LEU A 298 7.93 3.76 -15.18
CA LEU A 298 8.34 2.99 -14.01
C LEU A 298 9.83 3.15 -13.76
N MET A 299 10.18 3.58 -12.56
CA MET A 299 11.57 3.72 -12.11
C MET A 299 11.83 2.87 -10.89
N LEU A 300 13.08 2.39 -10.75
CA LEU A 300 13.44 1.41 -9.71
C LEU A 300 13.42 1.99 -8.30
N THR A 301 13.72 3.27 -8.12
CA THR A 301 13.84 3.88 -6.80
C THR A 301 13.19 5.26 -6.72
N ASN A 302 12.66 5.59 -5.53
CA ASN A 302 12.09 6.90 -5.26
C ASN A 302 13.12 8.04 -5.38
N ASN A 303 14.41 7.78 -5.18
CA ASN A 303 15.47 8.78 -5.35
C ASN A 303 15.63 9.23 -6.80
N VAL A 304 15.53 8.29 -7.74
CA VAL A 304 15.58 8.63 -9.17
C VAL A 304 14.34 9.43 -9.55
N ILE A 305 13.17 9.01 -9.07
CA ILE A 305 11.92 9.75 -9.28
C ILE A 305 12.02 11.17 -8.70
N ALA A 306 12.52 11.33 -7.47
CA ALA A 306 12.66 12.64 -6.83
C ALA A 306 13.54 13.58 -7.65
N THR A 307 14.61 13.07 -8.27
CA THR A 307 15.49 13.82 -9.16
C THR A 307 14.76 14.25 -10.44
N GLU A 308 14.11 13.30 -11.12
CA GLU A 308 13.39 13.55 -12.38
C GLU A 308 12.18 14.47 -12.20
N GLN A 309 11.52 14.37 -11.05
CA GLN A 309 10.34 15.19 -10.72
C GLN A 309 10.68 16.52 -10.04
N GLY A 310 11.97 16.76 -9.75
CA GLY A 310 12.45 18.03 -9.22
C GLY A 310 12.11 18.29 -7.76
N PHE A 311 12.03 17.22 -6.92
CA PHE A 311 11.89 17.33 -5.46
C PHE A 311 13.00 16.60 -4.68
N LYS A 312 14.19 16.52 -5.29
CA LYS A 312 15.34 15.79 -4.73
C LYS A 312 15.82 16.38 -3.41
N ASP A 313 16.03 17.72 -3.34
CA ASP A 313 16.53 18.36 -2.11
C ASP A 313 15.53 18.19 -0.95
N LEU A 314 14.22 18.22 -1.26
CA LEU A 314 13.18 17.93 -0.28
C LEU A 314 13.31 16.49 0.23
N SER A 315 13.44 15.51 -0.67
CA SER A 315 13.55 14.10 -0.29
C SER A 315 14.80 13.81 0.55
N ASP A 316 15.89 14.52 0.31
CA ASP A 316 17.15 14.37 1.04
C ASP A 316 17.09 14.87 2.49
N CYS A 317 16.09 15.69 2.83
CA CYS A 317 15.84 16.10 4.21
C CYS A 317 15.34 14.95 5.10
N PHE A 318 14.91 13.82 4.52
CA PHE A 318 14.28 12.73 5.22
C PHE A 318 15.09 11.43 5.14
N ARG A 319 15.18 10.71 6.26
CA ARG A 319 15.85 9.40 6.31
C ARG A 319 14.98 8.29 5.71
N HIS A 320 13.67 8.40 5.86
CA HIS A 320 12.70 7.41 5.39
C HIS A 320 11.78 8.01 4.35
N THR A 321 11.62 7.30 3.26
CA THR A 321 10.75 7.69 2.13
C THR A 321 9.29 7.85 2.58
N GLU A 322 8.88 7.09 3.58
CA GLU A 322 7.53 7.17 4.13
C GLU A 322 7.20 8.50 4.80
N ASP A 323 8.21 9.20 5.33
CA ASP A 323 8.01 10.50 5.98
C ASP A 323 7.39 11.52 5.02
N TYR A 324 7.80 11.51 3.76
CA TYR A 324 7.27 12.43 2.77
C TYR A 324 6.23 11.80 1.83
N LEU A 325 6.36 10.56 1.38
CA LEU A 325 5.38 9.93 0.50
C LEU A 325 4.08 9.54 1.21
N LYS A 326 4.17 9.01 2.43
CA LYS A 326 2.98 8.69 3.24
C LYS A 326 2.53 9.86 4.12
N LYS A 327 3.16 11.04 3.97
CA LYS A 327 2.84 12.25 4.74
C LYS A 327 2.92 12.06 6.27
N ASN A 328 3.87 11.22 6.73
CA ASN A 328 4.08 10.99 8.15
C ASN A 328 4.73 12.21 8.84
N ASP A 329 5.53 12.98 8.10
CA ASP A 329 6.09 14.23 8.59
C ASP A 329 5.01 15.32 8.71
N PRO A 330 4.89 16.02 9.84
CA PRO A 330 3.84 17.02 10.05
C PRO A 330 3.91 18.23 9.10
N TYR A 331 5.10 18.66 8.67
CA TYR A 331 5.24 19.77 7.72
C TYR A 331 4.76 19.35 6.34
N ILE A 332 5.22 18.20 5.85
CA ILE A 332 4.78 17.65 4.56
C ILE A 332 3.28 17.43 4.56
N LYS A 333 2.75 16.81 5.62
CA LYS A 333 1.31 16.61 5.77
C LYS A 333 0.54 17.92 5.66
N TYR A 334 0.99 18.96 6.37
CA TYR A 334 0.31 20.25 6.37
C TYR A 334 0.37 20.93 4.99
N PHE A 335 1.52 20.89 4.33
CA PHE A 335 1.65 21.49 3.00
C PHE A 335 0.79 20.76 1.97
N VAL A 336 0.89 19.44 1.90
CA VAL A 336 0.20 18.62 0.87
C VAL A 336 -1.30 18.50 1.13
N GLU A 337 -1.74 18.41 2.41
CA GLU A 337 -3.16 18.21 2.72
C GLU A 337 -3.93 19.51 3.03
N VAL A 338 -3.23 20.63 3.25
CA VAL A 338 -3.89 21.91 3.55
C VAL A 338 -3.51 22.99 2.54
N ILE A 339 -2.22 23.33 2.42
CA ILE A 339 -1.80 24.48 1.59
C ILE A 339 -2.07 24.24 0.11
N GLU A 340 -1.63 23.11 -0.45
CA GLU A 340 -1.83 22.81 -1.86
C GLU A 340 -3.31 22.71 -2.24
N PRO A 341 -4.19 21.97 -1.51
CA PRO A 341 -5.62 21.95 -1.80
C PRO A 341 -6.31 23.31 -1.63
N VAL A 342 -5.93 24.12 -0.61
CA VAL A 342 -6.50 25.45 -0.40
C VAL A 342 -6.22 26.35 -1.61
N ILE A 343 -4.99 26.32 -2.13
CA ILE A 343 -4.66 27.14 -3.32
C ILE A 343 -5.33 26.59 -4.58
N ALA A 344 -5.37 25.27 -4.76
CA ALA A 344 -6.09 24.66 -5.88
C ALA A 344 -7.57 25.09 -5.90
N SER A 345 -8.27 24.98 -4.76
CA SER A 345 -9.67 25.41 -4.63
C SER A 345 -9.84 26.93 -4.79
N PHE A 346 -8.83 27.73 -4.44
CA PHE A 346 -8.85 29.17 -4.67
C PHE A 346 -8.73 29.51 -6.15
N GLU A 347 -7.83 28.85 -6.88
CA GLU A 347 -7.63 29.02 -8.31
C GLU A 347 -8.86 28.60 -9.14
N THR A 348 -9.51 27.48 -8.75
CA THR A 348 -10.76 26.99 -9.37
C THR A 348 -12.02 27.71 -8.88
N ARG A 349 -11.91 28.58 -7.87
CA ARG A 349 -13.03 29.29 -7.23
C ARG A 349 -14.00 28.38 -6.50
N GLU A 350 -13.56 27.22 -6.05
CA GLU A 350 -14.34 26.26 -5.28
C GLU A 350 -14.27 26.58 -3.77
N TYR A 351 -14.80 27.74 -3.40
CA TYR A 351 -14.67 28.28 -2.03
C TYR A 351 -15.31 27.39 -0.96
N GLY A 352 -16.28 26.56 -1.30
CA GLY A 352 -16.85 25.57 -0.38
C GLY A 352 -15.82 24.53 0.05
N GLU A 353 -15.09 23.96 -0.89
CA GLU A 353 -14.01 23.02 -0.64
C GLU A 353 -12.85 23.66 0.10
N LEU A 354 -12.46 24.89 -0.29
CA LEU A 354 -11.44 25.66 0.39
C LEU A 354 -11.70 25.75 1.90
N PHE A 355 -12.91 26.11 2.32
CA PHE A 355 -13.27 26.22 3.72
C PHE A 355 -13.39 24.86 4.41
N GLN A 356 -13.77 23.81 3.69
CA GLN A 356 -13.78 22.45 4.20
C GLN A 356 -12.38 21.95 4.50
N VAL A 357 -11.42 22.19 3.63
CA VAL A 357 -10.00 21.84 3.82
C VAL A 357 -9.41 22.56 5.04
N ILE A 358 -9.70 23.85 5.20
CA ILE A 358 -9.23 24.62 6.37
C ILE A 358 -9.80 24.08 7.67
N ASN A 359 -10.99 23.43 7.64
CA ASN A 359 -11.67 22.75 8.76
C ASN A 359 -11.66 23.55 10.07
N GLN A 360 -11.92 24.85 10.01
CA GLN A 360 -11.99 25.70 11.20
C GLN A 360 -13.45 25.89 11.61
N LYS A 361 -13.74 25.64 12.88
CA LYS A 361 -15.11 25.67 13.45
C LYS A 361 -15.80 27.03 13.47
N PHE A 362 -15.11 28.11 13.08
CA PHE A 362 -15.64 29.46 13.11
C PHE A 362 -15.72 30.06 11.71
N PRO A 363 -16.74 30.89 11.43
CA PRO A 363 -16.79 31.60 10.18
C PRO A 363 -15.56 32.49 10.03
N GLN A 364 -14.75 32.20 9.05
CA GLN A 364 -13.54 32.95 8.73
C GLN A 364 -13.86 34.33 8.11
N LEU A 365 -15.11 34.54 7.79
CA LEU A 365 -15.64 35.72 7.10
C LEU A 365 -16.81 36.29 7.91
N GLN A 366 -16.55 37.36 8.67
CA GLN A 366 -17.58 38.10 9.43
C GLN A 366 -17.98 39.39 8.72
N CYS A 367 -17.09 39.97 7.93
CA CYS A 367 -17.32 41.19 7.21
C CYS A 367 -16.68 41.16 5.82
N HIS A 368 -16.94 42.22 5.03
CA HIS A 368 -16.38 42.28 3.66
C HIS A 368 -14.85 42.44 3.65
N ASP A 369 -14.27 43.08 4.65
CA ASP A 369 -12.81 43.24 4.75
C ASP A 369 -12.10 41.91 5.00
N ASP A 370 -12.75 40.97 5.71
CA ASP A 370 -12.18 39.63 5.89
C ASP A 370 -11.94 38.92 4.58
N LYS A 371 -12.85 39.09 3.62
CA LYS A 371 -12.69 38.50 2.26
C LYS A 371 -11.46 39.03 1.56
N ARG A 372 -11.21 40.35 1.68
CA ARG A 372 -10.06 40.98 1.06
C ARG A 372 -8.76 40.48 1.69
N VAL A 373 -8.71 40.42 3.03
CA VAL A 373 -7.55 39.87 3.74
C VAL A 373 -7.26 38.44 3.35
N TRP A 374 -8.30 37.59 3.18
CA TRP A 374 -8.11 36.21 2.71
C TRP A 374 -7.56 36.18 1.28
N VAL A 375 -8.11 36.95 0.36
CA VAL A 375 -7.62 37.01 -1.03
C VAL A 375 -6.18 37.47 -1.08
N ASP A 376 -5.82 38.53 -0.34
CA ASP A 376 -4.45 39.04 -0.29
C ASP A 376 -3.49 37.98 0.26
N ASN A 377 -3.86 37.27 1.32
CA ASN A 377 -3.06 36.20 1.90
C ASN A 377 -2.91 35.00 0.94
N LEU A 378 -3.99 34.57 0.28
CA LEU A 378 -3.92 33.46 -0.67
C LEU A 378 -3.09 33.80 -1.89
N ASN A 379 -3.18 35.04 -2.39
CA ASN A 379 -2.30 35.53 -3.46
C ASN A 379 -0.83 35.51 -3.01
N ARG A 380 -0.53 35.97 -1.79
CA ARG A 380 0.82 35.95 -1.27
C ARG A 380 1.36 34.54 -1.06
N ILE A 381 0.55 33.61 -0.58
CA ILE A 381 0.89 32.18 -0.49
C ILE A 381 1.21 31.66 -1.90
N ASN A 382 0.40 31.98 -2.90
CA ASN A 382 0.64 31.53 -4.28
C ASN A 382 1.94 32.09 -4.88
N GLU A 383 2.29 33.35 -4.58
CA GLU A 383 3.61 33.90 -4.94
C GLU A 383 4.76 33.11 -4.28
N LEU A 384 4.66 32.87 -2.96
CA LEU A 384 5.67 32.13 -2.20
C LEU A 384 5.81 30.68 -2.67
N ARG A 385 4.72 30.04 -3.09
CA ARG A 385 4.76 28.71 -3.72
C ARG A 385 5.65 28.66 -4.95
N LEU A 386 5.65 29.72 -5.74
CA LEU A 386 6.36 29.78 -7.02
C LEU A 386 7.80 30.29 -6.89
N SER A 387 8.11 31.11 -5.91
CA SER A 387 9.42 31.79 -5.84
C SER A 387 10.09 31.70 -4.46
N GLY A 388 9.38 31.30 -3.42
CA GLY A 388 9.89 31.28 -2.05
C GLY A 388 10.46 29.94 -1.62
N THR A 389 10.99 29.94 -0.39
CA THR A 389 11.45 28.76 0.34
C THR A 389 10.37 28.27 1.30
N VAL A 390 10.57 27.08 1.86
CA VAL A 390 9.72 26.54 2.92
C VAL A 390 9.75 27.44 4.17
N ASP A 391 10.90 28.04 4.47
CA ASP A 391 11.05 28.99 5.60
C ASP A 391 10.21 30.25 5.41
N GLU A 392 10.29 30.90 4.25
CA GLU A 392 9.50 32.08 3.91
C GLU A 392 7.99 31.78 3.95
N MET A 393 7.59 30.62 3.48
CA MET A 393 6.20 30.17 3.56
C MET A 393 5.74 30.01 5.00
N LEU A 394 6.52 29.34 5.84
CA LEU A 394 6.20 29.13 7.26
C LEU A 394 6.17 30.47 8.02
N ALA A 395 7.14 31.36 7.79
CA ALA A 395 7.18 32.68 8.41
C ALA A 395 5.91 33.49 8.07
N PHE A 396 5.50 33.51 6.81
CA PHE A 396 4.25 34.17 6.40
C PHE A 396 3.00 33.56 7.02
N LEU A 397 2.93 32.22 7.10
CA LEU A 397 1.79 31.52 7.72
C LEU A 397 1.70 31.75 9.23
N ILE A 398 2.84 31.89 9.90
CA ILE A 398 2.91 32.25 11.34
C ILE A 398 2.39 33.67 11.53
N GLU A 399 2.85 34.63 10.73
CA GLU A 399 2.48 36.03 10.82
C GLU A 399 1.01 36.26 10.49
N SER A 400 0.54 35.76 9.34
CA SER A 400 -0.84 35.96 8.85
C SER A 400 -1.87 35.14 9.60
N ASN A 401 -1.48 33.98 10.16
CA ASN A 401 -2.35 32.98 10.79
C ASN A 401 -3.56 32.58 9.91
N LYS A 402 -3.42 32.67 8.58
CA LYS A 402 -4.47 32.39 7.57
C LYS A 402 -3.88 31.75 6.30
N PRO A 403 -4.04 30.43 6.10
CA PRO A 403 -4.62 29.47 7.03
C PRO A 403 -3.75 29.20 8.26
N ARG A 404 -4.40 28.85 9.36
CA ARG A 404 -3.74 28.60 10.63
C ARG A 404 -2.89 27.33 10.55
N LEU A 405 -1.67 27.37 11.09
CA LEU A 405 -0.82 26.18 11.21
C LEU A 405 -1.49 25.08 12.05
N SER A 406 -1.26 23.82 11.67
CA SER A 406 -1.66 22.70 12.48
C SER A 406 -0.97 22.73 13.85
N ASN A 407 -1.62 22.19 14.90
CA ASN A 407 -1.05 22.18 16.23
C ASN A 407 0.33 21.48 16.29
N LYS A 408 0.50 20.40 15.50
CA LYS A 408 1.78 19.69 15.43
C LYS A 408 2.89 20.54 14.82
N VAL A 409 2.62 21.22 13.71
CA VAL A 409 3.61 22.10 13.07
C VAL A 409 3.97 23.27 14.00
N ARG A 410 2.98 23.85 14.69
CA ARG A 410 3.24 24.92 15.65
C ARG A 410 4.16 24.47 16.79
N GLN A 411 3.88 23.33 17.40
CA GLN A 411 4.74 22.76 18.46
C GLN A 411 6.17 22.50 17.96
N LEU A 412 6.33 22.06 16.72
CA LEU A 412 7.65 21.85 16.13
C LEU A 412 8.38 23.18 15.88
N GLU A 413 7.68 24.23 15.44
CA GLU A 413 8.27 25.56 15.28
C GLU A 413 8.66 26.17 16.64
N GLU A 414 7.80 26.06 17.65
CA GLU A 414 8.10 26.51 19.03
C GLU A 414 9.35 25.79 19.57
N ARG A 415 9.44 24.46 19.40
CA ARG A 415 10.62 23.68 19.77
C ARG A 415 11.85 24.11 18.97
N TYR A 416 11.72 24.33 17.68
CA TYR A 416 12.81 24.77 16.82
C TYR A 416 13.38 26.10 17.29
N GLN A 417 12.53 27.08 17.62
CA GLN A 417 12.94 28.38 18.14
C GLN A 417 13.62 28.25 19.50
N SER A 418 13.04 27.47 20.42
CA SER A 418 13.66 27.22 21.76
C SER A 418 15.06 26.63 21.63
N LEU A 419 15.26 25.64 20.74
CA LEU A 419 16.57 25.02 20.55
C LEU A 419 17.59 25.91 19.86
N LEU A 420 17.15 26.95 19.13
CA LEU A 420 18.06 27.94 18.54
C LEU A 420 18.65 28.91 19.58
N GLU A 421 17.97 29.08 20.72
CA GLU A 421 18.44 29.92 21.84
C GLU A 421 19.41 29.17 22.75
N GLU A 422 19.51 27.83 22.63
CA GLU A 422 20.43 27.02 23.43
C GLU A 422 21.81 26.88 22.75
N ASP A 423 22.85 26.76 23.58
CA ASP A 423 24.20 26.48 23.06
C ASP A 423 24.26 25.08 22.42
N VAL A 424 24.69 25.04 21.17
CA VAL A 424 24.74 23.82 20.35
C VAL A 424 25.59 22.71 21.01
N GLU A 425 26.59 23.09 21.80
CA GLU A 425 27.47 22.13 22.51
C GLU A 425 26.72 21.36 23.61
N ASN A 426 25.69 21.95 24.19
CA ASN A 426 24.90 21.36 25.28
C ASN A 426 23.72 20.49 24.76
N LEU A 427 23.43 20.56 23.47
CA LEU A 427 22.31 19.80 22.87
C LEU A 427 22.63 18.30 22.72
N GLY A 428 21.67 17.48 23.08
CA GLY A 428 21.70 16.05 22.81
C GLY A 428 21.70 15.72 21.32
N GLU A 429 22.16 14.54 20.97
CA GLU A 429 22.25 14.10 19.55
C GLU A 429 20.89 14.13 18.83
N ARG A 430 19.78 13.84 19.53
CA ARG A 430 18.44 13.92 19.00
C ARG A 430 18.02 15.34 18.61
N ASP A 431 18.40 16.33 19.42
CA ASP A 431 18.07 17.73 19.17
C ASP A 431 18.95 18.32 18.06
N LYS A 432 20.21 17.92 17.99
CA LYS A 432 21.11 18.25 16.88
C LYS A 432 20.59 17.72 15.55
N ASN A 433 20.13 16.46 15.51
CA ASN A 433 19.55 15.86 14.32
C ASN A 433 18.23 16.55 13.93
N PHE A 434 17.39 16.90 14.90
CA PHE A 434 16.15 17.66 14.66
C PHE A 434 16.45 19.04 14.06
N LEU A 435 17.35 19.82 14.65
CA LEU A 435 17.75 21.12 14.13
C LEU A 435 18.29 21.02 12.70
N THR A 436 19.16 20.05 12.44
CA THR A 436 19.73 19.83 11.10
C THR A 436 18.64 19.53 10.09
N LYS A 437 17.72 18.62 10.41
CA LYS A 437 16.58 18.28 9.54
C LYS A 437 15.73 19.51 9.23
N ILE A 438 15.32 20.27 10.27
CA ILE A 438 14.42 21.40 10.07
C ILE A 438 15.11 22.54 9.30
N ARG A 439 16.40 22.81 9.57
CA ARG A 439 17.18 23.79 8.79
C ARG A 439 17.25 23.40 7.31
N SER A 440 17.56 22.14 7.02
CA SER A 440 17.59 21.64 5.65
C SER A 440 16.23 21.79 4.98
N LEU A 441 15.15 21.38 5.64
CA LEU A 441 13.78 21.49 5.11
C LEU A 441 13.40 22.95 4.82
N LYS A 442 13.70 23.86 5.74
CA LYS A 442 13.40 25.29 5.61
C LYS A 442 14.13 25.94 4.44
N SER A 443 15.33 25.47 4.10
CA SER A 443 16.11 26.00 2.95
C SER A 443 15.63 25.52 1.59
N VAL A 444 14.75 24.53 1.53
CA VAL A 444 14.25 24.00 0.26
C VAL A 444 13.31 24.98 -0.41
N SER A 445 13.40 25.11 -1.73
CA SER A 445 12.42 25.87 -2.54
C SER A 445 11.03 25.22 -2.42
N TYR A 446 10.00 26.03 -2.16
CA TYR A 446 8.64 25.52 -2.03
C TYR A 446 8.12 24.84 -3.30
N ARG A 447 8.66 25.16 -4.47
CA ARG A 447 8.35 24.45 -5.73
C ARG A 447 8.52 22.94 -5.61
N GLN A 448 9.47 22.48 -4.80
CA GLN A 448 9.68 21.04 -4.58
C GLN A 448 8.51 20.39 -3.81
N VAL A 449 7.85 21.16 -2.94
CA VAL A 449 6.61 20.69 -2.29
C VAL A 449 5.48 20.52 -3.30
N ILE A 450 5.34 21.48 -4.25
CA ILE A 450 4.35 21.37 -5.33
C ILE A 450 4.60 20.12 -6.18
N GLN A 451 5.86 19.86 -6.55
CA GLN A 451 6.20 18.68 -7.35
C GLN A 451 5.92 17.37 -6.57
N LEU A 452 6.28 17.35 -5.29
CA LEU A 452 5.96 16.22 -4.42
C LEU A 452 4.45 16.00 -4.31
N SER A 453 3.65 17.07 -4.13
CA SER A 453 2.18 16.97 -4.05
C SER A 453 1.60 16.38 -5.34
N LYS A 454 2.04 16.86 -6.50
CA LYS A 454 1.62 16.31 -7.80
C LYS A 454 1.95 14.84 -7.94
N PHE A 455 3.13 14.43 -7.46
CA PHE A 455 3.54 13.03 -7.49
C PHE A 455 2.71 12.14 -6.56
N ILE A 456 2.43 12.61 -5.33
CA ILE A 456 1.60 11.88 -4.36
C ILE A 456 0.15 11.73 -4.85
N ASP A 457 -0.39 12.75 -5.52
CA ASP A 457 -1.75 12.73 -6.08
C ASP A 457 -1.86 11.97 -7.42
N ASP A 458 -0.80 11.29 -7.84
CA ASP A 458 -0.72 10.54 -9.11
C ASP A 458 -0.97 11.40 -10.37
N LYS A 459 -0.72 12.71 -10.28
CA LYS A 459 -0.84 13.68 -11.37
C LYS A 459 0.40 13.74 -12.26
N THR A 460 1.27 12.72 -12.19
CA THR A 460 2.46 12.57 -13.00
C THR A 460 2.54 11.17 -13.60
N PRO A 461 3.16 10.98 -14.77
CA PRO A 461 3.32 9.65 -15.35
C PRO A 461 4.29 8.75 -14.59
N PHE A 462 5.05 9.29 -13.64
CA PHE A 462 6.12 8.56 -12.95
C PHE A 462 5.59 7.77 -11.76
N SER A 463 6.08 6.54 -11.61
CA SER A 463 5.76 5.70 -10.46
C SER A 463 6.85 4.67 -10.19
N THR A 464 6.74 3.99 -9.04
CA THR A 464 7.51 2.78 -8.77
C THR A 464 6.66 1.54 -9.06
N LYS A 465 7.31 0.38 -9.20
CA LYS A 465 6.61 -0.91 -9.36
C LYS A 465 5.56 -1.19 -8.26
N HIS A 466 5.78 -0.66 -7.05
CA HIS A 466 4.85 -0.81 -5.93
C HIS A 466 3.61 0.08 -6.07
N GLY A 467 3.79 1.28 -6.62
CA GLY A 467 2.70 2.25 -6.78
C GLY A 467 1.70 1.89 -7.87
N VAL A 468 2.09 1.04 -8.82
CA VAL A 468 1.23 0.63 -9.95
C VAL A 468 0.73 -0.81 -9.86
N LYS A 469 0.97 -1.50 -8.75
CA LYS A 469 0.50 -2.88 -8.59
C LYS A 469 -1.01 -2.96 -8.74
N GLY A 470 -1.47 -3.76 -9.72
CA GLY A 470 -2.89 -3.94 -10.03
C GLY A 470 -3.47 -2.91 -11.00
N ALA A 471 -2.75 -1.84 -11.33
CA ALA A 471 -3.19 -0.86 -12.32
C ALA A 471 -2.92 -1.30 -13.77
N GLU A 472 -3.63 -0.69 -14.72
CA GLU A 472 -3.54 -0.95 -16.16
C GLU A 472 -3.27 0.36 -16.89
N PHE A 473 -2.38 0.31 -17.90
CA PHE A 473 -2.02 1.47 -18.72
C PHE A 473 -1.81 1.03 -20.16
N ASP A 474 -2.18 1.88 -21.11
CA ASP A 474 -1.98 1.62 -22.54
C ASP A 474 -0.49 1.52 -22.89
N ASN A 475 0.31 2.38 -22.25
CA ASN A 475 1.75 2.44 -22.48
C ASN A 475 2.52 2.39 -21.15
N VAL A 476 3.54 1.54 -21.08
CA VAL A 476 4.41 1.44 -19.91
C VAL A 476 5.86 1.52 -20.33
N LEU A 477 6.56 2.57 -19.88
CA LEU A 477 8.00 2.71 -20.01
C LEU A 477 8.69 2.23 -18.73
N VAL A 478 9.51 1.21 -18.83
CA VAL A 478 10.34 0.74 -17.70
C VAL A 478 11.77 1.28 -17.87
N VAL A 479 12.20 2.13 -16.93
CA VAL A 479 13.55 2.68 -16.92
C VAL A 479 14.46 1.77 -16.10
N LEU A 480 15.36 1.08 -16.80
CA LEU A 480 16.39 0.21 -16.21
C LEU A 480 17.66 1.03 -15.94
N GLY A 481 18.16 1.04 -14.73
CA GLY A 481 19.33 1.82 -14.36
C GLY A 481 20.13 1.21 -13.20
N ARG A 482 21.25 1.81 -12.84
CA ARG A 482 22.16 1.37 -11.75
C ARG A 482 21.55 1.59 -10.35
N GLY A 483 20.36 1.09 -10.09
CA GLY A 483 19.71 1.31 -8.81
C GLY A 483 19.85 0.18 -7.79
N TRP A 484 20.17 -1.05 -8.21
CA TRP A 484 20.21 -2.21 -7.33
C TRP A 484 21.41 -3.11 -7.63
N ASN A 485 22.19 -3.40 -6.59
CA ASN A 485 23.35 -4.30 -6.64
C ASN A 485 23.01 -5.76 -6.99
N GLN A 486 21.74 -6.10 -7.21
CA GLN A 486 21.31 -7.49 -7.48
C GLN A 486 21.25 -7.81 -8.98
N TYR A 487 21.12 -6.79 -9.85
CA TYR A 487 21.02 -6.97 -11.30
C TYR A 487 21.91 -5.97 -12.02
N ASN A 488 22.85 -6.44 -12.83
CA ASN A 488 23.65 -5.61 -13.70
C ASN A 488 22.98 -5.45 -15.07
N TRP A 489 21.95 -4.62 -15.12
CA TRP A 489 21.19 -4.35 -16.34
C TRP A 489 22.06 -3.80 -17.47
N ASN A 490 23.07 -2.99 -17.16
CA ASN A 490 23.97 -2.45 -18.17
C ASN A 490 24.73 -3.57 -18.88
N GLN A 491 25.26 -4.52 -18.14
CA GLN A 491 25.97 -5.65 -18.72
C GLN A 491 25.03 -6.55 -19.55
N MET A 492 23.78 -6.75 -19.09
CA MET A 492 22.78 -7.48 -19.85
C MET A 492 22.46 -6.78 -21.17
N LEU A 493 22.24 -5.45 -21.14
CA LEU A 493 21.92 -4.67 -22.33
C LEU A 493 23.11 -4.59 -23.30
N GLU A 494 24.36 -4.46 -22.78
CA GLU A 494 25.58 -4.52 -23.59
C GLU A 494 25.73 -5.88 -24.30
N PHE A 495 25.37 -6.99 -23.63
CA PHE A 495 25.34 -8.30 -24.28
C PHE A 495 24.26 -8.39 -25.36
N MET A 496 23.11 -7.76 -25.17
CA MET A 496 22.04 -7.76 -26.16
C MET A 496 22.37 -6.90 -27.38
N GLU A 497 23.16 -5.82 -27.21
CA GLU A 497 23.59 -4.94 -28.29
C GLU A 497 24.72 -5.55 -29.12
N ASN A 498 25.62 -6.28 -28.50
CA ASN A 498 26.82 -6.84 -29.15
C ASN A 498 26.65 -8.30 -29.64
N GLY A 499 25.45 -8.90 -29.46
CA GLY A 499 25.05 -10.17 -30.03
C GLY A 499 25.54 -11.41 -29.39
#